data_c0c9964bbac391053d459db572bc888e
#
_entry.id   c0c9964bbac391053d459db572bc888e
#
_cell.length_a   1.000
_cell.length_b   1.000
_cell.length_c   1.000
_cell.angle_alpha   90.00
_cell.angle_beta   90.00
_cell.angle_gamma   90.00
#
_symmetry.space_group_name_H-M   'P 1'
#
loop_
_entity.id
_entity.type
_entity.pdbx_description
1 polymer ?
#
loop_
_entity_poly.entity_id
_entity_poly.type
_entity_poly.pdbx_seq_one_letter_code
_entity_poly.pdbx_strand_id
1 'polypeptide(L)'
;MSEGRGTRDEGRGRSKGLRVLTRPSSLVPRPSRAFTLIELLVVMTVIALLLTIAVPRYFHSTDRAKEAVLKEDLVQMRSAIDKYFGDRGRYPDSLDDLVEKKYLRRVPADPITDSVQTWVTVPPAETGKGTVSDIKSGATGTAQDGTSYRDW
;
A
#
# COMPACT_ATOMS: atom_id res chain seq x y z
N MET A 1 -51.73 -96.16 -6.38
CA MET A 1 -51.41 -96.68 -7.71
C MET A 1 -50.28 -95.83 -8.30
N SER A 2 -49.20 -96.57 -8.45
CA SER A 2 -48.13 -96.41 -9.49
C SER A 2 -47.24 -95.17 -9.36
N GLU A 3 -46.04 -95.34 -8.86
CA GLU A 3 -44.79 -95.81 -9.41
C GLU A 3 -44.17 -94.92 -10.47
N GLY A 4 -42.87 -94.64 -10.24
CA GLY A 4 -41.85 -94.29 -11.21
C GLY A 4 -40.84 -93.27 -10.70
N ARG A 5 -39.84 -93.65 -9.99
CA ARG A 5 -38.51 -94.19 -10.29
C ARG A 5 -37.69 -93.32 -11.27
N GLY A 6 -36.53 -92.91 -10.86
CA GLY A 6 -35.34 -92.67 -11.67
C GLY A 6 -34.89 -91.24 -11.72
N THR A 7 -33.74 -90.86 -11.61
CA THR A 7 -32.38 -91.36 -11.49
C THR A 7 -31.45 -90.19 -11.25
N ARG A 8 -30.40 -90.40 -10.51
CA ARG A 8 -29.24 -89.54 -10.30
C ARG A 8 -28.73 -89.00 -11.64
N ASP A 9 -28.33 -87.76 -11.63
CA ASP A 9 -27.09 -87.44 -12.39
C ASP A 9 -26.33 -86.30 -11.65
N GLU A 10 -25.06 -86.58 -11.46
CA GLU A 10 -24.07 -85.71 -10.83
C GLU A 10 -23.58 -84.71 -11.88
N GLY A 11 -23.83 -83.45 -11.67
CA GLY A 11 -23.33 -82.37 -12.50
C GLY A 11 -22.40 -81.45 -11.75
N ARG A 12 -21.21 -81.86 -11.68
CA ARG A 12 -19.93 -81.16 -11.42
C ARG A 12 -20.01 -79.63 -11.63
N GLY A 13 -20.18 -78.86 -10.56
CA GLY A 13 -20.10 -77.41 -10.53
C GLY A 13 -18.66 -76.93 -10.76
N ARG A 14 -18.40 -76.44 -11.94
CA ARG A 14 -17.16 -75.74 -12.31
C ARG A 14 -17.22 -74.33 -11.66
N SER A 15 -16.54 -74.17 -10.53
CA SER A 15 -16.24 -72.83 -9.98
C SER A 15 -15.33 -72.09 -10.96
N LYS A 16 -15.91 -71.16 -11.69
CA LYS A 16 -15.15 -70.17 -12.47
C LYS A 16 -14.50 -69.21 -11.47
N GLY A 17 -13.23 -69.46 -11.18
CA GLY A 17 -12.40 -68.50 -10.40
C GLY A 17 -12.35 -67.17 -11.13
N LEU A 18 -12.93 -66.19 -10.51
CA LEU A 18 -12.84 -64.78 -10.93
C LEU A 18 -11.40 -64.32 -10.71
N ARG A 19 -10.56 -64.40 -11.74
CA ARG A 19 -9.23 -63.79 -11.69
C ARG A 19 -9.43 -62.27 -11.66
N VAL A 20 -9.36 -61.68 -10.49
CA VAL A 20 -9.18 -60.27 -10.31
C VAL A 20 -7.78 -59.93 -10.87
N LEU A 21 -7.75 -59.36 -12.08
CA LEU A 21 -6.56 -58.78 -12.65
C LEU A 21 -6.30 -57.47 -11.91
N THR A 22 -5.57 -57.55 -10.81
CA THR A 22 -4.98 -56.37 -10.17
C THR A 22 -3.92 -55.84 -11.17
N ARG A 23 -4.31 -54.79 -11.93
CA ARG A 23 -3.36 -53.99 -12.69
C ARG A 23 -2.39 -53.37 -11.68
N PRO A 24 -1.09 -53.63 -11.77
CA PRO A 24 -0.14 -52.83 -11.02
C PRO A 24 -0.22 -51.40 -11.59
N SER A 25 -0.75 -50.47 -10.81
CA SER A 25 -0.63 -49.06 -11.09
C SER A 25 0.86 -48.72 -10.95
N SER A 26 1.55 -48.70 -12.08
CA SER A 26 2.88 -48.14 -12.16
C SER A 26 2.78 -46.67 -11.79
N LEU A 27 3.11 -46.34 -10.57
CA LEU A 27 3.40 -44.98 -10.14
C LEU A 27 4.65 -44.56 -10.94
N VAL A 28 4.43 -43.98 -12.12
CA VAL A 28 5.49 -43.32 -12.86
C VAL A 28 5.88 -42.10 -12.00
N PRO A 29 7.08 -42.06 -11.43
CA PRO A 29 7.53 -40.90 -10.67
C PRO A 29 7.58 -39.73 -11.65
N ARG A 30 6.70 -38.71 -11.44
CA ARG A 30 6.80 -37.46 -12.15
C ARG A 30 8.12 -36.84 -11.76
N PRO A 31 8.99 -36.46 -12.72
CA PRO A 31 10.20 -35.75 -12.40
C PRO A 31 9.81 -34.43 -11.69
N SER A 32 10.02 -34.38 -10.40
CA SER A 32 9.95 -33.12 -9.64
C SER A 32 11.12 -32.28 -10.13
N ARG A 33 10.82 -31.20 -10.85
CA ARG A 33 11.84 -30.22 -11.22
C ARG A 33 12.30 -29.55 -9.94
N ALA A 34 13.37 -30.06 -9.35
CA ALA A 34 14.05 -29.40 -8.24
C ALA A 34 14.88 -28.26 -8.83
N PHE A 35 14.75 -27.05 -8.27
CA PHE A 35 15.59 -25.91 -8.64
C PHE A 35 17.06 -26.21 -8.29
N THR A 36 17.94 -25.85 -9.18
CA THR A 36 19.38 -25.93 -8.93
C THR A 36 19.83 -24.75 -8.05
N LEU A 37 20.85 -24.95 -7.24
CA LEU A 37 21.41 -23.90 -6.41
C LEU A 37 21.93 -22.72 -7.24
N ILE A 38 22.50 -23.02 -8.42
CA ILE A 38 22.97 -22.00 -9.37
C ILE A 38 21.82 -21.17 -9.96
N GLU A 39 20.68 -21.80 -10.24
CA GLU A 39 19.49 -21.11 -10.76
C GLU A 39 18.96 -20.09 -9.75
N LEU A 40 18.90 -20.47 -8.46
CA LEU A 40 18.54 -19.55 -7.39
C LEU A 40 19.57 -18.41 -7.26
N LEU A 41 20.86 -18.72 -7.34
CA LEU A 41 21.94 -17.73 -7.24
C LEU A 41 21.84 -16.70 -8.38
N VAL A 42 21.65 -17.16 -9.61
CA VAL A 42 21.51 -16.27 -10.78
C VAL A 42 20.29 -15.36 -10.63
N VAL A 43 19.13 -15.91 -10.24
CA VAL A 43 17.91 -15.12 -10.04
C VAL A 43 18.12 -14.05 -8.95
N MET A 44 18.71 -14.42 -7.81
CA MET A 44 18.99 -13.46 -6.75
C MET A 44 19.98 -12.36 -7.19
N THR A 45 20.97 -12.71 -8.00
CA THR A 45 21.92 -11.73 -8.54
C THR A 45 21.26 -10.74 -9.48
N VAL A 46 20.38 -11.23 -10.37
CA VAL A 46 19.62 -10.35 -11.27
C VAL A 46 18.68 -9.42 -10.50
N ILE A 47 17.95 -9.96 -9.50
CA ILE A 47 17.08 -9.14 -8.65
C ILE A 47 17.89 -8.07 -7.91
N ALA A 48 19.01 -8.43 -7.31
CA ALA A 48 19.88 -7.48 -6.61
C ALA A 48 20.37 -6.36 -7.53
N LEU A 49 20.77 -6.70 -8.76
CA LEU A 49 21.19 -5.72 -9.76
C LEU A 49 20.04 -4.75 -10.14
N LEU A 50 18.84 -5.27 -10.36
CA LEU A 50 17.67 -4.45 -10.68
C LEU A 50 17.28 -3.53 -9.51
N LEU A 51 17.31 -4.02 -8.27
CA LEU A 51 17.01 -3.25 -7.08
C LEU A 51 18.00 -2.10 -6.87
N THR A 52 19.27 -2.27 -7.21
CA THR A 52 20.29 -1.23 -7.11
C THR A 52 19.91 0.03 -7.90
N ILE A 53 19.22 -0.11 -9.03
CA ILE A 53 18.74 1.00 -9.86
C ILE A 53 17.34 1.46 -9.47
N ALA A 54 16.46 0.53 -9.10
CA ALA A 54 15.06 0.83 -8.84
C ALA A 54 14.85 1.57 -7.50
N VAL A 55 15.57 1.18 -6.45
CA VAL A 55 15.40 1.72 -5.10
C VAL A 55 15.69 3.23 -5.03
N PRO A 56 16.80 3.78 -5.54
CA PRO A 56 17.03 5.22 -5.50
C PRO A 56 15.96 6.03 -6.23
N ARG A 57 15.51 5.55 -7.39
CA ARG A 57 14.47 6.22 -8.16
C ARG A 57 13.13 6.27 -7.42
N TYR A 58 12.82 5.23 -6.66
CA TYR A 58 11.59 5.18 -5.87
C TYR A 58 11.57 6.27 -4.80
N PHE A 59 12.64 6.43 -4.03
CA PHE A 59 12.72 7.47 -3.00
C PHE A 59 12.60 8.87 -3.58
N HIS A 60 13.31 9.19 -4.66
CA HIS A 60 13.19 10.49 -5.33
C HIS A 60 11.77 10.79 -5.82
N SER A 61 11.05 9.79 -6.32
CA SER A 61 9.66 9.97 -6.76
C SER A 61 8.73 10.26 -5.58
N THR A 62 8.94 9.59 -4.45
CA THR A 62 8.15 9.78 -3.23
C THR A 62 8.38 11.18 -2.65
N ASP A 63 9.62 11.65 -2.62
CA ASP A 63 9.95 12.97 -2.10
C ASP A 63 9.33 14.08 -2.95
N ARG A 64 9.36 13.96 -4.28
CA ARG A 64 8.66 14.88 -5.18
C ARG A 64 7.16 14.93 -4.95
N ALA A 65 6.54 13.77 -4.75
CA ALA A 65 5.12 13.70 -4.45
C ALA A 65 4.77 14.41 -3.14
N LYS A 66 5.56 14.21 -2.09
CA LYS A 66 5.42 14.90 -0.80
C LYS A 66 5.60 16.41 -0.93
N GLU A 67 6.61 16.86 -1.67
CA GLU A 67 6.82 18.29 -1.94
C GLU A 67 5.63 18.92 -2.69
N ALA A 68 5.07 18.22 -3.66
CA ALA A 68 3.91 18.72 -4.40
C ALA A 68 2.68 18.85 -3.48
N VAL A 69 2.44 17.86 -2.61
CA VAL A 69 1.36 17.90 -1.60
C VAL A 69 1.59 19.05 -0.62
N LEU A 70 2.83 19.23 -0.12
CA LEU A 70 3.16 20.33 0.78
C LEU A 70 2.84 21.70 0.17
N LYS A 71 3.23 21.93 -1.09
CA LYS A 71 2.93 23.17 -1.80
C LYS A 71 1.43 23.41 -1.94
N GLU A 72 0.67 22.36 -2.27
CA GLU A 72 -0.79 22.44 -2.37
C GLU A 72 -1.44 22.75 -1.03
N ASP A 73 -1.02 22.07 0.06
CA ASP A 73 -1.54 22.31 1.40
C ASP A 73 -1.26 23.77 1.86
N LEU A 74 -0.05 24.29 1.60
CA LEU A 74 0.28 25.68 1.90
C LEU A 74 -0.62 26.67 1.14
N VAL A 75 -0.86 26.43 -0.15
CA VAL A 75 -1.76 27.26 -0.96
C VAL A 75 -3.19 27.21 -0.43
N GLN A 76 -3.69 26.05 -0.07
CA GLN A 76 -5.04 25.90 0.49
C GLN A 76 -5.18 26.61 1.84
N MET A 77 -4.22 26.46 2.74
CA MET A 77 -4.24 27.12 4.04
C MET A 77 -4.12 28.65 3.93
N ARG A 78 -3.22 29.17 3.08
CA ARG A 78 -3.09 30.58 2.80
C ARG A 78 -4.39 31.17 2.22
N SER A 79 -5.00 30.47 1.26
CA SER A 79 -6.30 30.86 0.71
C SER A 79 -7.41 30.90 1.76
N ALA A 80 -7.38 29.98 2.73
CA ALA A 80 -8.34 29.99 3.83
C ALA A 80 -8.11 31.16 4.80
N ILE A 81 -6.84 31.50 5.08
CA ILE A 81 -6.47 32.68 5.89
C ILE A 81 -6.95 33.96 5.20
N ASP A 82 -6.71 34.09 3.89
CA ASP A 82 -7.12 35.26 3.11
C ASP A 82 -8.64 35.43 3.08
N LYS A 83 -9.39 34.34 2.90
CA LYS A 83 -10.85 34.36 2.97
C LYS A 83 -11.36 34.74 4.34
N TYR A 84 -10.76 34.20 5.39
CA TYR A 84 -11.11 34.57 6.76
C TYR A 84 -10.89 36.08 6.99
N PHE A 85 -9.76 36.61 6.53
CA PHE A 85 -9.46 38.03 6.62
C PHE A 85 -10.44 38.89 5.81
N GLY A 86 -10.75 38.48 4.56
CA GLY A 86 -11.70 39.17 3.72
C GLY A 86 -13.10 39.28 4.32
N ASP A 87 -13.57 38.22 4.99
CA ASP A 87 -14.90 38.19 5.60
C ASP A 87 -14.98 38.91 6.95
N ARG A 88 -13.88 38.91 7.71
CA ARG A 88 -13.88 39.37 9.12
C ARG A 88 -13.07 40.63 9.39
N GLY A 89 -12.27 41.09 8.43
CA GLY A 89 -11.38 42.26 8.59
C GLY A 89 -10.22 42.02 9.55
N ARG A 90 -10.02 40.79 10.04
CA ARG A 90 -8.94 40.38 10.94
C ARG A 90 -8.45 38.96 10.59
N TYR A 91 -7.24 38.67 10.91
CA TYR A 91 -6.65 37.33 10.76
C TYR A 91 -7.15 36.38 11.86
N PRO A 92 -7.12 35.05 11.66
CA PRO A 92 -7.46 34.11 12.71
C PRO A 92 -6.43 34.12 13.84
N ASP A 93 -6.86 33.73 15.05
CA ASP A 93 -5.99 33.65 16.22
C ASP A 93 -5.23 32.31 16.26
N SER A 94 -5.74 31.29 15.58
CA SER A 94 -5.11 29.98 15.41
C SER A 94 -5.54 29.31 14.09
N LEU A 95 -4.86 28.21 13.71
CA LEU A 95 -5.29 27.39 12.56
C LEU A 95 -6.61 26.66 12.85
N ASP A 96 -6.89 26.36 14.11
CA ASP A 96 -8.13 25.72 14.54
C ASP A 96 -9.34 26.64 14.32
N ASP A 97 -9.18 27.98 14.43
CA ASP A 97 -10.24 28.93 14.10
C ASP A 97 -10.73 28.79 12.65
N LEU A 98 -9.82 28.47 11.72
CA LEU A 98 -10.19 28.23 10.32
C LEU A 98 -11.09 27.00 10.18
N VAL A 99 -10.86 25.98 11.00
CA VAL A 99 -11.68 24.76 11.02
C VAL A 99 -13.02 25.01 11.69
N GLU A 100 -13.04 25.66 12.88
CA GLU A 100 -14.28 26.00 13.60
C GLU A 100 -15.21 26.88 12.78
N LYS A 101 -14.64 27.85 12.07
CA LYS A 101 -15.40 28.77 11.23
C LYS A 101 -15.65 28.24 9.80
N LYS A 102 -15.25 26.99 9.51
CA LYS A 102 -15.50 26.25 8.27
C LYS A 102 -14.78 26.83 7.02
N TYR A 103 -13.69 27.54 7.19
CA TYR A 103 -12.80 27.93 6.10
C TYR A 103 -11.90 26.78 5.65
N LEU A 104 -11.55 25.90 6.60
CA LEU A 104 -10.91 24.60 6.35
C LEU A 104 -11.79 23.46 6.88
N ARG A 105 -11.70 22.29 6.27
CA ARG A 105 -12.33 21.08 6.83
C ARG A 105 -11.55 20.53 8.01
N ARG A 106 -10.23 20.59 7.92
CA ARG A 106 -9.25 20.18 8.92
C ARG A 106 -7.92 20.84 8.62
N VAL A 107 -7.06 20.97 9.58
CA VAL A 107 -5.66 21.33 9.37
C VAL A 107 -4.97 20.11 8.74
N PRO A 108 -4.35 20.22 7.55
CA PRO A 108 -3.64 19.12 6.93
C PRO A 108 -2.38 18.77 7.73
N ALA A 109 -1.92 17.53 7.63
CA ALA A 109 -0.61 17.15 8.15
C ALA A 109 0.47 17.56 7.16
N ASP A 110 1.57 18.13 7.63
CA ASP A 110 2.74 18.41 6.79
C ASP A 110 3.31 17.08 6.28
N PRO A 111 3.33 16.82 4.96
CA PRO A 111 3.72 15.53 4.42
C PRO A 111 5.21 15.19 4.60
N ILE A 112 6.06 16.20 4.91
CA ILE A 112 7.48 15.97 5.15
C ILE A 112 7.70 15.47 6.59
N THR A 113 7.01 16.07 7.57
CA THR A 113 7.14 15.73 8.99
C THR A 113 6.11 14.70 9.46
N ASP A 114 5.09 14.45 8.63
CA ASP A 114 3.93 13.60 8.93
C ASP A 114 3.17 14.06 10.21
N SER A 115 3.14 15.39 10.45
CA SER A 115 2.56 15.98 11.65
C SER A 115 1.75 17.24 11.36
N VAL A 116 0.66 17.44 12.10
CA VAL A 116 -0.14 18.68 12.08
C VAL A 116 0.45 19.77 12.95
N GLN A 117 1.41 19.44 13.82
CA GLN A 117 1.95 20.35 14.83
C GLN A 117 3.20 21.10 14.37
N THR A 118 3.72 20.77 13.20
CA THR A 118 4.97 21.34 12.68
C THR A 118 4.75 22.59 11.83
N TRP A 119 3.51 23.02 11.67
CA TRP A 119 3.21 24.27 10.98
C TRP A 119 3.71 25.48 11.79
N VAL A 120 4.41 26.38 11.11
CA VAL A 120 4.91 27.63 11.70
C VAL A 120 4.02 28.76 11.25
N THR A 121 3.31 29.37 12.18
CA THR A 121 2.45 30.53 11.93
C THR A 121 3.26 31.81 11.91
N VAL A 122 2.96 32.71 10.97
CA VAL A 122 3.59 34.01 10.84
C VAL A 122 2.59 35.06 11.27
N PRO A 123 2.92 35.92 12.28
CA PRO A 123 2.02 36.99 12.70
C PRO A 123 1.96 38.13 11.66
N PRO A 124 0.82 38.87 11.63
CA PRO A 124 0.71 40.06 10.80
C PRO A 124 1.64 41.16 11.24
N ALA A 125 2.07 42.04 10.33
CA ALA A 125 2.89 43.18 10.61
C ALA A 125 2.13 44.22 11.49
N GLU A 126 0.80 44.29 11.36
CA GLU A 126 -0.05 45.19 12.13
C GLU A 126 -0.55 44.48 13.40
N THR A 127 -0.21 45.05 14.58
CA THR A 127 -0.67 44.55 15.87
C THR A 127 -2.19 44.73 16.02
N GLY A 128 -2.85 43.72 16.62
CA GLY A 128 -4.30 43.77 16.92
C GLY A 128 -5.21 43.21 15.82
N LYS A 129 -4.66 42.78 14.69
CA LYS A 129 -5.45 42.18 13.61
C LYS A 129 -5.43 40.64 13.56
N GLY A 130 -5.24 39.98 14.70
CA GLY A 130 -5.14 38.52 14.80
C GLY A 130 -3.69 38.05 14.92
N THR A 131 -3.45 36.75 14.83
CA THR A 131 -2.14 36.11 15.11
C THR A 131 -1.53 35.39 13.92
N VAL A 132 -2.36 34.92 12.98
CA VAL A 132 -1.90 34.05 11.86
C VAL A 132 -2.20 34.75 10.53
N SER A 133 -1.22 35.46 9.98
CA SER A 133 -1.33 36.10 8.64
C SER A 133 -0.78 35.22 7.51
N ASP A 134 0.18 34.34 7.83
CA ASP A 134 0.77 33.39 6.88
C ASP A 134 1.18 32.12 7.61
N ILE A 135 1.51 31.10 6.85
CA ILE A 135 1.94 29.81 7.35
C ILE A 135 3.10 29.27 6.54
N LYS A 136 4.02 28.59 7.24
CA LYS A 136 5.19 27.94 6.65
C LYS A 136 5.32 26.51 7.16
N SER A 137 6.05 25.69 6.43
CA SER A 137 6.43 24.36 6.92
C SER A 137 7.51 24.49 8.02
N GLY A 138 7.37 23.72 9.08
CA GLY A 138 8.41 23.56 10.10
C GLY A 138 9.37 22.41 9.80
N ALA A 139 9.25 21.79 8.63
CA ALA A 139 10.14 20.72 8.24
C ALA A 139 11.60 21.18 8.12
N THR A 140 12.50 20.34 8.58
CA THR A 140 13.95 20.55 8.42
C THR A 140 14.39 19.87 7.14
N GLY A 141 15.23 20.53 6.35
CA GLY A 141 15.79 19.98 5.11
C GLY A 141 15.61 20.89 3.93
N THR A 142 16.02 20.37 2.78
CA THR A 142 16.07 21.09 1.51
C THR A 142 15.29 20.31 0.49
N ALA A 143 14.45 21.02 -0.27
CA ALA A 143 13.70 20.46 -1.37
C ALA A 143 14.62 20.10 -2.55
N GLN A 144 14.08 19.39 -3.53
CA GLN A 144 14.85 19.00 -4.72
C GLN A 144 15.30 20.19 -5.58
N ASP A 145 14.61 21.32 -5.46
CA ASP A 145 14.99 22.58 -6.13
C ASP A 145 16.07 23.37 -5.39
N GLY A 146 16.54 22.87 -4.25
CA GLY A 146 17.58 23.50 -3.42
C GLY A 146 17.05 24.51 -2.41
N THR A 147 15.74 24.79 -2.36
CA THR A 147 15.13 25.68 -1.38
C THR A 147 14.91 24.99 -0.04
N SER A 148 14.98 25.73 1.07
CA SER A 148 14.60 25.16 2.38
C SER A 148 13.08 25.08 2.52
N TYR A 149 12.57 23.99 3.08
CA TYR A 149 11.14 23.85 3.36
C TYR A 149 10.60 24.95 4.28
N ARG A 150 11.46 25.51 5.15
CA ARG A 150 11.09 26.62 6.06
C ARG A 150 10.84 27.94 5.35
N ASP A 151 11.27 28.04 4.10
CA ASP A 151 11.09 29.26 3.30
C ASP A 151 9.79 29.23 2.49
N TRP A 152 9.15 28.06 2.44
CA TRP A 152 7.92 27.85 1.70
C TRP A 152 6.67 28.40 2.38
#